data_3b372e6968f946ee68f3626f0055c962
#
_entry.id   3b372e6968f946ee68f3626f0055c962
#
_cell.length_a   1.000
_cell.length_b   1.000
_cell.length_c   1.000
_cell.angle_alpha   90.00
_cell.angle_beta   90.00
_cell.angle_gamma   90.00
#
_symmetry.space_group_name_H-M   'P 1'
#
loop_
_entity.id
_entity.type
_entity.pdbx_description
1 polymer ?
#
loop_
_entity_poly.entity_id
_entity_poly.type
_entity_poly.pdbx_seq_one_letter_code
_entity_poly.pdbx_strand_id
1 'polypeptide(L)'
;MLNVSQSVALDYYHEQTTKLMEETNHHTQILETKGRLDISGINLKKYIGRTLLLKNRIAENLYIFDSPPETWEDENLNKIHNDLKRTFDLKERFRNIQEGLNIIKDNYELFRDLLQYRNSYRLELVIIILILVEVLNIFAQKIFN
;
A
#
# COMPACT_ATOMS: atom_id res chain seq x y z
N MET A 1 -15.20 18.41 -22.27
CA MET A 1 -14.20 17.37 -22.58
C MET A 1 -13.28 17.03 -21.39
N LEU A 2 -12.84 17.98 -20.59
CA LEU A 2 -12.01 17.69 -19.40
C LEU A 2 -12.65 16.69 -18.41
N ASN A 3 -13.94 16.82 -18.13
CA ASN A 3 -14.64 15.98 -17.16
C ASN A 3 -14.71 14.48 -17.53
N VAL A 4 -14.71 14.15 -18.82
CA VAL A 4 -14.76 12.75 -19.28
C VAL A 4 -13.39 12.09 -19.10
N SER A 5 -12.31 12.77 -19.43
CA SER A 5 -10.94 12.25 -19.22
C SER A 5 -10.59 12.09 -17.74
N GLN A 6 -11.09 12.99 -16.89
CA GLN A 6 -10.93 12.90 -15.44
C GLN A 6 -11.69 11.70 -14.86
N SER A 7 -12.92 11.46 -15.31
CA SER A 7 -13.71 10.31 -14.88
C SER A 7 -13.05 8.98 -15.28
N VAL A 8 -12.54 8.88 -16.50
CA VAL A 8 -11.82 7.68 -17.00
C VAL A 8 -10.54 7.45 -16.21
N ALA A 9 -9.80 8.52 -15.91
CA ALA A 9 -8.59 8.41 -15.10
C ALA A 9 -8.90 7.94 -13.67
N LEU A 10 -9.97 8.47 -13.05
CA LEU A 10 -10.41 8.04 -11.73
C LEU A 10 -10.91 6.59 -11.73
N ASP A 11 -11.62 6.15 -12.76
CA ASP A 11 -12.05 4.75 -12.90
C ASP A 11 -10.84 3.82 -12.96
N TYR A 12 -9.83 4.18 -13.72
CA TYR A 12 -8.56 3.42 -13.76
C TYR A 12 -7.87 3.36 -12.39
N TYR A 13 -7.72 4.49 -11.71
CA TYR A 13 -7.10 4.53 -10.38
C TYR A 13 -7.91 3.78 -9.33
N HIS A 14 -9.24 3.86 -9.41
CA HIS A 14 -10.12 3.10 -8.54
C HIS A 14 -9.94 1.59 -8.74
N GLU A 15 -9.92 1.13 -9.98
CA GLU A 15 -9.68 -0.28 -10.31
C GLU A 15 -8.33 -0.78 -9.79
N GLN A 16 -7.25 -0.01 -9.99
CA GLN A 16 -5.93 -0.37 -9.49
C GLN A 16 -5.86 -0.41 -7.96
N THR A 17 -6.50 0.56 -7.31
CA THR A 17 -6.59 0.60 -5.84
C THR A 17 -7.39 -0.58 -5.29
N THR A 18 -8.49 -0.93 -5.94
CA THR A 18 -9.31 -2.08 -5.57
C THR A 18 -8.52 -3.39 -5.67
N LYS A 19 -7.77 -3.60 -6.74
CA LYS A 19 -6.90 -4.79 -6.90
C LYS A 19 -5.84 -4.87 -5.78
N LEU A 20 -5.18 -3.75 -5.46
CA LEU A 20 -4.21 -3.72 -4.37
C LEU A 20 -4.87 -3.98 -3.01
N MET A 21 -6.10 -3.50 -2.80
CA MET A 21 -6.86 -3.75 -1.58
C MET A 21 -7.26 -5.22 -1.45
N GLU A 22 -7.69 -5.87 -2.53
CA GLU A 22 -7.99 -7.30 -2.55
C GLU A 22 -6.76 -8.15 -2.22
N GLU A 23 -5.60 -7.84 -2.81
CA GLU A 23 -4.34 -8.50 -2.49
C GLU A 23 -3.96 -8.29 -1.01
N THR A 24 -4.11 -7.08 -0.49
CA THR A 24 -3.85 -6.75 0.92
C THR A 24 -4.78 -7.54 1.85
N ASN A 25 -6.06 -7.58 1.56
CA ASN A 25 -7.06 -8.31 2.33
C ASN A 25 -6.79 -9.83 2.32
N HIS A 26 -6.35 -10.38 1.19
CA HIS A 26 -5.96 -11.77 1.10
C HIS A 26 -4.82 -12.11 2.06
N HIS A 27 -3.76 -11.30 2.09
CA HIS A 27 -2.64 -11.51 3.03
C HIS A 27 -3.05 -11.29 4.49
N THR A 28 -3.94 -10.34 4.77
CA THR A 28 -4.49 -10.09 6.10
C THR A 28 -5.32 -11.29 6.58
N GLN A 29 -6.13 -11.88 5.71
CA GLN A 29 -6.93 -13.06 6.03
C GLN A 29 -6.05 -14.30 6.31
N ILE A 30 -4.95 -14.47 5.56
CA ILE A 30 -3.97 -15.52 5.85
C ILE A 30 -3.31 -15.28 7.21
N LEU A 31 -2.98 -14.03 7.53
CA LEU A 31 -2.41 -13.67 8.82
C LEU A 31 -3.38 -13.99 9.96
N GLU A 32 -4.67 -13.66 9.80
CA GLU A 32 -5.73 -13.97 10.77
C GLU A 32 -5.88 -15.48 10.98
N THR A 33 -5.94 -16.26 9.90
CA THR A 33 -6.25 -17.71 9.98
C THR A 33 -5.05 -18.56 10.35
N LYS A 34 -3.84 -18.19 9.89
CA LYS A 34 -2.61 -18.99 10.07
C LYS A 34 -1.62 -18.38 11.06
N GLY A 35 -1.85 -17.16 11.53
CA GLY A 35 -0.94 -16.45 12.43
C GLY A 35 0.45 -16.16 11.80
N ARG A 36 0.56 -16.24 10.48
CA ARG A 36 1.80 -15.99 9.75
C ARG A 36 1.53 -15.29 8.43
N LEU A 37 2.45 -14.42 8.02
CA LEU A 37 2.42 -13.80 6.70
C LEU A 37 2.90 -14.78 5.62
N ASP A 38 2.09 -14.91 4.57
CA ASP A 38 2.40 -15.71 3.39
C ASP A 38 2.84 -14.79 2.24
N ILE A 39 3.75 -13.88 2.52
CA ILE A 39 4.36 -12.97 1.55
C ILE A 39 5.87 -12.95 1.76
N SER A 40 6.63 -13.00 0.68
CA SER A 40 8.08 -12.81 0.73
C SER A 40 8.44 -11.33 0.86
N GLY A 41 9.59 -11.03 1.48
CA GLY A 41 10.06 -9.65 1.59
C GLY A 41 10.26 -8.95 0.24
N ILE A 42 10.60 -9.70 -0.83
CA ILE A 42 10.73 -9.18 -2.20
C ILE A 42 9.37 -8.79 -2.75
N ASN A 43 8.36 -9.64 -2.59
CA ASN A 43 7.02 -9.36 -3.06
C ASN A 43 6.41 -8.19 -2.29
N LEU A 44 6.62 -8.12 -0.97
CA LEU A 44 6.18 -6.98 -0.16
C LEU A 44 6.78 -5.66 -0.68
N LYS A 45 8.07 -5.63 -1.00
CA LYS A 45 8.72 -4.44 -1.59
C LYS A 45 8.09 -4.06 -2.94
N LYS A 46 7.75 -5.04 -3.77
CA LYS A 46 7.05 -4.79 -5.05
C LYS A 46 5.66 -4.19 -4.85
N TYR A 47 4.91 -4.67 -3.85
CA TYR A 47 3.59 -4.11 -3.51
C TYR A 47 3.70 -2.68 -3.00
N ILE A 48 4.64 -2.41 -2.10
CA ILE A 48 4.93 -1.04 -1.63
C ILE A 48 5.28 -0.13 -2.81
N GLY A 49 6.14 -0.60 -3.73
CA GLY A 49 6.51 0.14 -4.92
C GLY A 49 5.32 0.47 -5.83
N ARG A 50 4.43 -0.49 -6.07
CA ARG A 50 3.20 -0.26 -6.86
C ARG A 50 2.28 0.77 -6.20
N THR A 51 2.08 0.66 -4.90
CA THR A 51 1.22 1.60 -4.13
C THR A 51 1.78 3.02 -4.17
N LEU A 52 3.10 3.16 -4.00
CA LEU A 52 3.77 4.47 -4.08
C LEU A 52 3.71 5.05 -5.50
N LEU A 53 3.93 4.22 -6.52
CA LEU A 53 3.83 4.65 -7.92
C LEU A 53 2.42 5.12 -8.26
N LEU A 54 1.41 4.39 -7.83
CA LEU A 54 0.01 4.76 -8.02
C LEU A 54 -0.32 6.07 -7.31
N LYS A 55 0.11 6.22 -6.05
CA LYS A 55 -0.06 7.45 -5.27
C LYS A 55 0.60 8.66 -5.94
N ASN A 56 1.81 8.50 -6.46
CA ASN A 56 2.52 9.57 -7.17
C ASN A 56 1.81 9.97 -8.45
N ARG A 57 1.36 9.01 -9.26
CA ARG A 57 0.60 9.27 -10.49
C ARG A 57 -0.70 10.01 -10.22
N ILE A 58 -1.41 9.64 -9.15
CA ILE A 58 -2.62 10.35 -8.72
C ILE A 58 -2.27 11.78 -8.32
N ALA A 59 -1.19 11.98 -7.56
CA ALA A 59 -0.75 13.32 -7.14
C ALA A 59 -0.34 14.20 -8.34
N GLU A 60 0.36 13.65 -9.33
CA GLU A 60 0.74 14.36 -10.56
C GLU A 60 -0.50 14.78 -11.37
N ASN A 61 -1.55 13.97 -11.39
CA ASN A 61 -2.78 14.28 -12.09
C ASN A 61 -3.75 15.17 -11.31
N LEU A 62 -3.43 15.48 -10.04
CA LEU A 62 -4.25 16.35 -9.17
C LEU A 62 -4.41 17.76 -9.72
N TYR A 63 -3.40 18.29 -10.43
CA TYR A 63 -3.48 19.61 -11.09
C TYR A 63 -4.67 19.72 -12.05
N ILE A 64 -5.14 18.60 -12.58
CA ILE A 64 -6.29 18.55 -13.47
C ILE A 64 -7.61 18.77 -12.68
N PHE A 65 -7.62 18.45 -11.39
CA PHE A 65 -8.81 18.56 -10.52
C PHE A 65 -8.90 19.90 -9.78
N ASP A 66 -7.79 20.62 -9.66
CA ASP A 66 -7.69 21.86 -8.91
C ASP A 66 -7.85 23.12 -9.79
N SER A 67 -7.93 22.95 -11.11
CA SER A 67 -8.20 24.08 -12.02
C SER A 67 -9.66 24.51 -11.86
N PRO A 68 -9.92 25.73 -11.37
CA PRO A 68 -11.28 26.27 -11.37
C PRO A 68 -11.77 26.34 -12.83
N PRO A 69 -13.02 25.98 -13.11
CA PRO A 69 -13.59 26.14 -14.43
C PRO A 69 -13.57 27.64 -14.80
N GLU A 70 -12.80 28.02 -15.80
CA GLU A 70 -12.62 29.40 -16.27
C GLU A 70 -13.87 30.04 -16.89
N THR A 71 -15.03 29.40 -16.80
CA THR A 71 -16.28 29.85 -17.40
C THR A 71 -17.42 29.95 -16.39
N TRP A 72 -17.33 30.95 -15.51
CA TRP A 72 -18.44 31.38 -14.68
C TRP A 72 -19.26 32.51 -15.33
N GLU A 73 -19.11 32.73 -16.64
CA GLU A 73 -19.92 33.68 -17.37
C GLU A 73 -21.05 32.96 -18.11
N ASP A 74 -22.25 33.20 -17.59
CA ASP A 74 -23.53 33.20 -18.29
C ASP A 74 -24.07 31.89 -18.85
N GLU A 75 -24.41 30.89 -18.00
CA GLU A 75 -25.36 29.85 -18.43
C GLU A 75 -26.13 29.20 -17.24
N ASN A 76 -27.49 29.22 -17.38
CA ASN A 76 -28.51 28.43 -16.68
C ASN A 76 -28.13 27.74 -15.36
N LEU A 77 -28.79 28.13 -14.27
CA LEU A 77 -28.73 27.55 -12.93
C LEU A 77 -28.73 26.00 -12.90
N ASN A 78 -29.42 25.35 -13.83
CA ASN A 78 -29.46 23.90 -13.98
C ASN A 78 -28.11 23.30 -14.44
N LYS A 79 -27.37 24.00 -15.29
CA LYS A 79 -26.04 23.57 -15.77
C LYS A 79 -25.02 23.68 -14.65
N ILE A 80 -25.07 24.80 -13.92
CA ILE A 80 -24.23 25.04 -12.75
C ILE A 80 -24.48 23.97 -11.67
N HIS A 81 -25.72 23.63 -11.41
CA HIS A 81 -26.07 22.57 -10.44
C HIS A 81 -25.54 21.20 -10.85
N ASN A 82 -25.65 20.84 -12.11
CA ASN A 82 -25.13 19.58 -12.64
C ASN A 82 -23.60 19.54 -12.64
N ASP A 83 -22.92 20.64 -12.95
CA ASP A 83 -21.45 20.72 -12.94
C ASP A 83 -20.91 20.69 -11.50
N LEU A 84 -21.58 21.33 -10.55
CA LEU A 84 -21.27 21.23 -9.13
C LEU A 84 -21.43 19.80 -8.63
N LYS A 85 -22.53 19.12 -8.96
CA LYS A 85 -22.77 17.75 -8.56
C LYS A 85 -21.69 16.80 -9.11
N ARG A 86 -21.31 16.95 -10.39
CA ARG A 86 -20.20 16.18 -10.99
C ARG A 86 -18.86 16.45 -10.32
N THR A 87 -18.58 17.71 -9.99
CA THR A 87 -17.34 18.10 -9.32
C THR A 87 -17.27 17.50 -7.91
N PHE A 88 -18.39 17.49 -7.18
CA PHE A 88 -18.49 16.86 -5.87
C PHE A 88 -18.30 15.34 -5.97
N ASP A 89 -18.92 14.68 -6.92
CA ASP A 89 -18.78 13.23 -7.16
C ASP A 89 -17.32 12.87 -7.46
N LEU A 90 -16.66 13.62 -8.31
CA LEU A 90 -15.24 13.42 -8.65
C LEU A 90 -14.34 13.60 -7.41
N LYS A 91 -14.58 14.62 -6.59
CA LYS A 91 -13.81 14.84 -5.35
C LYS A 91 -14.03 13.73 -4.33
N GLU A 92 -15.25 13.25 -4.18
CA GLU A 92 -15.56 12.16 -3.27
C GLU A 92 -14.90 10.85 -3.73
N ARG A 93 -14.97 10.51 -5.00
CA ARG A 93 -14.31 9.33 -5.58
C ARG A 93 -12.79 9.40 -5.41
N PHE A 94 -12.21 10.57 -5.63
CA PHE A 94 -10.79 10.79 -5.41
C PHE A 94 -10.39 10.59 -3.93
N ARG A 95 -11.18 11.12 -3.00
CA ARG A 95 -10.96 10.92 -1.56
C ARG A 95 -11.01 9.44 -1.19
N ASN A 96 -11.98 8.69 -1.70
CA ASN A 96 -12.12 7.25 -1.45
C ASN A 96 -10.90 6.47 -1.95
N ILE A 97 -10.35 6.83 -3.11
CA ILE A 97 -9.12 6.23 -3.65
C ILE A 97 -7.94 6.53 -2.70
N GLN A 98 -7.79 7.77 -2.23
CA GLN A 98 -6.72 8.13 -1.31
C GLN A 98 -6.82 7.41 0.03
N GLU A 99 -8.02 7.29 0.58
CA GLU A 99 -8.28 6.55 1.82
C GLU A 99 -7.92 5.07 1.64
N GLY A 100 -8.31 4.45 0.52
CA GLY A 100 -7.94 3.09 0.17
C GLY A 100 -6.43 2.88 0.09
N LEU A 101 -5.70 3.78 -0.54
CA LEU A 101 -4.24 3.73 -0.62
C LEU A 101 -3.56 3.91 0.74
N ASN A 102 -4.12 4.72 1.63
CA ASN A 102 -3.60 4.88 2.99
C ASN A 102 -3.79 3.59 3.80
N ILE A 103 -4.95 2.95 3.71
CA ILE A 103 -5.22 1.65 4.36
C ILE A 103 -4.23 0.59 3.85
N ILE A 104 -4.00 0.52 2.55
CA ILE A 104 -3.04 -0.42 1.95
C ILE A 104 -1.63 -0.14 2.50
N LYS A 105 -1.22 1.12 2.54
CA LYS A 105 0.08 1.53 3.07
C LYS A 105 0.26 1.10 4.53
N ASP A 106 -0.73 1.36 5.38
CA ASP A 106 -0.68 1.02 6.80
C ASP A 106 -0.57 -0.50 7.02
N ASN A 107 -1.30 -1.30 6.24
CA ASN A 107 -1.18 -2.76 6.27
C ASN A 107 0.22 -3.23 5.84
N TYR A 108 0.81 -2.61 4.81
CA TYR A 108 2.15 -2.99 4.35
C TYR A 108 3.25 -2.59 5.35
N GLU A 109 3.10 -1.49 6.06
CA GLU A 109 4.01 -1.13 7.15
C GLU A 109 3.96 -2.18 8.26
N LEU A 110 2.77 -2.63 8.65
CA LEU A 110 2.60 -3.72 9.61
C LEU A 110 3.22 -5.04 9.10
N PHE A 111 2.99 -5.42 7.85
CA PHE A 111 3.58 -6.61 7.24
C PHE A 111 5.10 -6.55 7.21
N ARG A 112 5.67 -5.39 6.89
CA ARG A 112 7.12 -5.16 6.93
C ARG A 112 7.67 -5.38 8.33
N ASP A 113 7.03 -4.83 9.34
CA ASP A 113 7.47 -4.95 10.72
C ASP A 113 7.40 -6.41 11.20
N LEU A 114 6.36 -7.14 10.86
CA LEU A 114 6.24 -8.58 11.15
C LEU A 114 7.31 -9.42 10.46
N LEU A 115 7.65 -9.12 9.21
CA LEU A 115 8.72 -9.81 8.48
C LEU A 115 10.10 -9.50 9.07
N GLN A 116 10.33 -8.27 9.49
CA GLN A 116 11.58 -7.85 10.13
C GLN A 116 11.77 -8.56 11.46
N TYR A 117 10.72 -8.65 12.28
CA TYR A 117 10.76 -9.40 13.54
C TYR A 117 11.12 -10.87 13.32
N ARG A 118 10.51 -11.52 12.32
CA ARG A 118 10.83 -12.91 11.97
C ARG A 118 12.27 -13.10 11.53
N ASN A 119 12.85 -12.16 10.81
CA ASN A 119 14.24 -12.20 10.36
C ASN A 119 15.20 -12.00 11.54
N SER A 120 14.92 -11.10 12.47
CA SER A 120 15.70 -10.89 13.70
C SER A 120 15.74 -12.16 14.55
N TYR A 121 14.61 -12.81 14.74
CA TYR A 121 14.54 -14.07 15.49
C TYR A 121 15.38 -15.18 14.87
N ARG A 122 15.40 -15.31 13.54
CA ARG A 122 16.25 -16.28 12.84
C ARG A 122 17.74 -15.99 13.03
N LEU A 123 18.16 -14.74 12.96
CA LEU A 123 19.55 -14.34 13.20
C LEU A 123 19.97 -14.63 14.64
N GLU A 124 19.12 -14.32 15.60
CA GLU A 124 19.37 -14.61 17.02
C GLU A 124 19.52 -16.12 17.26
N LEU A 125 18.70 -16.95 16.63
CA LEU A 125 18.77 -18.41 16.73
C LEU A 125 20.08 -18.96 16.13
N VAL A 126 20.53 -18.41 15.00
CA VAL A 126 21.83 -18.76 14.38
C VAL A 126 22.99 -18.40 15.31
N ILE A 127 22.96 -17.24 15.94
CA ILE A 127 24.00 -16.81 16.90
C ILE A 127 24.03 -17.74 18.11
N ILE A 128 22.88 -18.13 18.66
CA ILE A 128 22.77 -19.07 19.78
C ILE A 128 23.37 -20.43 19.39
N ILE A 129 23.06 -20.96 18.21
CA ILE A 129 23.62 -22.22 17.71
C ILE A 129 25.14 -22.14 17.57
N LEU A 130 25.68 -21.04 17.03
CA LEU A 130 27.12 -20.84 16.90
C LEU A 130 27.84 -20.80 18.26
N ILE A 131 27.27 -20.11 19.25
CA ILE A 131 27.79 -20.08 20.62
C ILE A 131 27.76 -21.47 21.22
N LEU A 132 26.70 -22.23 21.02
CA LEU A 132 26.57 -23.60 21.54
C LEU A 132 27.60 -24.55 20.94
N VAL A 133 27.88 -24.44 19.65
CA VAL A 133 28.92 -25.22 18.95
C VAL A 133 30.30 -24.85 19.49
N GLU A 134 30.58 -23.57 19.73
CA GLU A 134 31.84 -23.09 20.27
C GLU A 134 32.10 -23.59 21.71
N VAL A 135 31.07 -23.53 22.56
CA VAL A 135 31.13 -24.07 23.93
C VAL A 135 31.38 -25.58 23.91
N LEU A 136 30.72 -26.35 23.05
CA LEU A 136 30.96 -27.78 22.91
C LEU A 136 32.37 -28.09 22.42
N ASN A 137 32.93 -27.29 21.54
CA ASN A 137 34.30 -27.44 21.04
C ASN A 137 35.34 -27.22 22.16
N ILE A 138 35.15 -26.18 22.97
CA ILE A 138 35.99 -25.90 24.15
C ILE A 138 35.93 -27.06 25.15
N PHE A 139 34.73 -27.57 25.43
CA PHE A 139 34.55 -28.73 26.31
C PHE A 139 35.24 -29.98 25.78
N ALA A 140 35.13 -30.28 24.48
CA ALA A 140 35.79 -31.40 23.84
C ALA A 140 37.32 -31.32 23.94
N GLN A 141 37.90 -30.13 23.71
CA GLN A 141 39.36 -29.89 23.88
C GLN A 141 39.82 -30.08 25.32
N LYS A 142 39.00 -29.76 26.31
CA LYS A 142 39.33 -29.89 27.73
C LYS A 142 39.23 -31.32 28.24
N ILE A 143 38.37 -32.15 27.64
CA ILE A 143 38.20 -33.57 27.97
C ILE A 143 39.27 -34.43 27.31
N PHE A 144 39.70 -34.08 26.10
CA PHE A 144 40.74 -34.83 25.35
C PHE A 144 42.18 -34.43 25.71
N ASN A 145 42.36 -33.47 26.61
CA ASN A 145 43.65 -33.08 27.18
C ASN A 145 43.68 -33.48 28.65
#